data_e0685a94f3ae28b6ad178d48df078742
#
_entry.id   e0685a94f3ae28b6ad178d48df078742
#
_cell.length_a   1.000
_cell.length_b   1.000
_cell.length_c   1.000
_cell.angle_alpha   90.00
_cell.angle_beta   90.00
_cell.angle_gamma   90.00
#
_symmetry.space_group_name_H-M   'P 1'
#
loop_
_entity.id
_entity.type
_entity.pdbx_description
1 polymer ?
#
loop_
_entity_poly.entity_id
_entity_poly.type
_entity_poly.pdbx_seq_one_letter_code
_entity_poly.pdbx_strand_id
1 'polypeptide(L)'
;MVANSQTSSLALDELNFQLLLHLQKDGRKSFTELAEELGVSVGTVRNRVTRLIEDKTLQITGRVDPEKVGFHAYAQLLISVKPVNLVEEVAQKIARLEEISFLAMTTGIYDLEANLLWIISSISILIWRKGLAWLGI
;
A
#
# COMPACT_ATOMS: atom_id res chain seq x y z
N MET A 1 -19.02 -7.79 -22.15
CA MET A 1 -18.28 -9.03 -21.88
C MET A 1 -17.53 -8.83 -20.59
N VAL A 2 -18.09 -9.27 -19.47
CA VAL A 2 -17.54 -9.03 -18.13
C VAL A 2 -16.42 -10.04 -17.92
N ALA A 3 -15.19 -9.55 -17.78
CA ALA A 3 -14.04 -10.38 -17.44
C ALA A 3 -14.26 -10.96 -16.05
N ASN A 4 -14.48 -12.27 -16.01
CA ASN A 4 -14.62 -13.06 -14.80
C ASN A 4 -13.23 -13.19 -14.16
N SER A 5 -12.86 -12.23 -13.30
CA SER A 5 -11.71 -12.38 -12.43
C SER A 5 -12.07 -13.45 -11.40
N GLN A 6 -11.74 -14.70 -11.71
CA GLN A 6 -11.63 -15.75 -10.70
C GLN A 6 -10.47 -15.36 -9.76
N THR A 7 -10.77 -14.53 -8.80
CA THR A 7 -9.99 -14.46 -7.57
C THR A 7 -10.13 -15.84 -6.93
N SER A 8 -9.12 -16.69 -7.09
CA SER A 8 -8.99 -17.89 -6.25
C SER A 8 -8.79 -17.35 -4.83
N SER A 9 -9.90 -17.12 -4.12
CA SER A 9 -9.85 -16.79 -2.72
C SER A 9 -9.22 -18.02 -2.08
N LEU A 10 -7.96 -17.92 -1.69
CA LEU A 10 -7.41 -18.83 -0.70
C LEU A 10 -8.40 -18.79 0.46
N ALA A 11 -9.14 -19.88 0.65
CA ALA A 11 -9.99 -19.99 1.80
C ALA A 11 -9.08 -19.72 3.00
N LEU A 12 -9.31 -18.62 3.70
CA LEU A 12 -8.61 -18.28 4.93
C LEU A 12 -9.02 -19.34 5.95
N ASP A 13 -8.31 -20.49 5.89
CA ASP A 13 -8.43 -21.48 6.95
C ASP A 13 -7.82 -20.91 8.24
N GLU A 14 -8.14 -21.54 9.36
CA GLU A 14 -7.71 -21.08 10.69
C GLU A 14 -6.18 -20.91 10.75
N LEU A 15 -5.41 -21.80 10.15
CA LEU A 15 -3.95 -21.71 10.15
C LEU A 15 -3.45 -20.48 9.38
N ASN A 16 -4.00 -20.19 8.20
CA ASN A 16 -3.65 -19.00 7.44
C ASN A 16 -4.00 -17.73 8.21
N PHE A 17 -5.16 -17.72 8.87
CA PHE A 17 -5.58 -16.58 9.68
C PHE A 17 -4.61 -16.33 10.85
N GLN A 18 -4.23 -17.37 11.58
CA GLN A 18 -3.26 -17.26 12.67
C GLN A 18 -1.88 -16.83 12.18
N LEU A 19 -1.40 -17.37 11.06
CA LEU A 19 -0.14 -16.93 10.44
C LEU A 19 -0.15 -15.43 10.09
N LEU A 20 -1.24 -14.94 9.51
CA LEU A 20 -1.41 -13.51 9.20
C LEU A 20 -1.39 -12.64 10.47
N LEU A 21 -2.08 -13.05 11.54
CA LEU A 21 -2.07 -12.33 12.82
C LEU A 21 -0.66 -12.23 13.43
N HIS A 22 0.08 -13.34 13.42
CA HIS A 22 1.46 -13.35 13.94
C HIS A 22 2.39 -12.47 13.10
N LEU A 23 2.34 -12.57 11.78
CA LEU A 23 3.18 -11.79 10.87
C LEU A 23 2.79 -10.32 10.79
N GLN A 24 1.53 -9.99 11.01
CA GLN A 24 1.08 -8.60 11.13
C GLN A 24 1.63 -7.93 12.39
N LYS A 25 1.77 -8.68 13.48
CA LYS A 25 2.35 -8.20 14.73
C LYS A 25 3.88 -8.09 14.64
N ASP A 26 4.52 -9.09 14.06
CA ASP A 26 5.96 -9.14 13.84
C ASP A 26 6.29 -9.83 12.50
N GLY A 27 6.53 -9.03 11.47
CA GLY A 27 6.88 -9.52 10.14
C GLY A 27 8.27 -10.17 10.03
N ARG A 28 9.08 -10.14 11.09
CA ARG A 28 10.41 -10.78 11.13
C ARG A 28 10.40 -12.15 11.80
N LYS A 29 9.26 -12.57 12.32
CA LYS A 29 9.13 -13.85 13.01
C LYS A 29 9.57 -15.00 12.11
N SER A 30 10.45 -15.84 12.60
CA SER A 30 10.98 -16.97 11.84
C SER A 30 9.92 -18.06 11.63
N PHE A 31 10.07 -18.87 10.59
CA PHE A 31 9.18 -20.00 10.36
C PHE A 31 9.24 -21.05 11.47
N THR A 32 10.37 -21.14 12.18
CA THR A 32 10.52 -22.04 13.32
C THR A 32 9.68 -21.56 14.51
N GLU A 33 9.79 -20.27 14.86
CA GLU A 33 8.97 -19.70 15.94
C GLU A 33 7.47 -19.80 15.64
N LEU A 34 7.07 -19.51 14.39
CA LEU A 34 5.67 -19.66 13.97
C LEU A 34 5.20 -21.12 14.07
N ALA A 35 6.05 -22.06 13.69
CA ALA A 35 5.72 -23.49 13.76
C ALA A 35 5.53 -23.99 15.19
N GLU A 36 6.41 -23.57 16.10
CA GLU A 36 6.34 -23.88 17.53
C GLU A 36 5.07 -23.29 18.17
N GLU A 37 4.79 -22.01 17.93
CA GLU A 37 3.61 -21.35 18.49
C GLU A 37 2.28 -21.88 17.98
N LEU A 38 2.24 -22.32 16.71
CA LEU A 38 1.02 -22.81 16.05
C LEU A 38 0.89 -24.34 16.11
N GLY A 39 1.88 -25.06 16.66
CA GLY A 39 1.84 -26.51 16.80
C GLY A 39 1.87 -27.26 15.46
N VAL A 40 2.53 -26.72 14.45
CA VAL A 40 2.64 -27.30 13.10
C VAL A 40 4.10 -27.48 12.67
N SER A 41 4.34 -28.17 11.55
CA SER A 41 5.70 -28.31 11.03
C SER A 41 6.21 -27.00 10.39
N VAL A 42 7.53 -26.76 10.44
CA VAL A 42 8.19 -25.64 9.77
C VAL A 42 7.92 -25.65 8.25
N GLY A 43 7.87 -26.86 7.66
CA GLY A 43 7.54 -27.03 6.25
C GLY A 43 6.10 -26.57 5.92
N THR A 44 5.15 -26.83 6.81
CA THR A 44 3.77 -26.37 6.68
C THR A 44 3.71 -24.84 6.70
N VAL A 45 4.37 -24.20 7.67
CA VAL A 45 4.44 -22.73 7.78
C VAL A 45 5.05 -22.13 6.52
N ARG A 46 6.22 -22.64 6.09
CA ARG A 46 6.90 -22.16 4.88
C ARG A 46 5.99 -22.21 3.66
N ASN A 47 5.36 -23.34 3.40
CA ASN A 47 4.50 -23.50 2.24
C ASN A 47 3.29 -22.54 2.27
N ARG A 48 2.70 -22.34 3.45
CA ARG A 48 1.56 -21.45 3.62
C ARG A 48 1.95 -19.99 3.43
N VAL A 49 3.01 -19.53 4.10
CA VAL A 49 3.50 -18.13 3.98
C VAL A 49 3.94 -17.83 2.55
N THR A 50 4.66 -18.76 1.89
CA THR A 50 5.04 -18.59 0.49
C THR A 50 3.83 -18.36 -0.41
N ARG A 51 2.78 -19.18 -0.27
CA ARG A 51 1.54 -19.01 -1.06
C ARG A 51 0.84 -17.68 -0.78
N LEU A 52 0.77 -17.28 0.50
CA LEU A 52 0.16 -15.99 0.88
C LEU A 52 0.93 -14.80 0.27
N ILE A 53 2.23 -14.92 0.08
CA ILE A 53 3.06 -13.90 -0.58
C ILE A 53 2.86 -13.93 -2.11
N GLU A 54 2.88 -15.12 -2.71
CA GLU A 54 2.73 -15.31 -4.15
C GLU A 54 1.38 -14.79 -4.67
N ASP A 55 0.30 -15.04 -3.93
CA ASP A 55 -1.04 -14.54 -4.28
C ASP A 55 -1.32 -13.11 -3.80
N LYS A 56 -0.30 -12.44 -3.24
CA LYS A 56 -0.36 -11.06 -2.75
C LYS A 56 -1.34 -10.83 -1.59
N THR A 57 -1.77 -11.87 -0.89
CA THR A 57 -2.56 -11.75 0.34
C THR A 57 -1.70 -11.22 1.50
N LEU A 58 -0.40 -11.57 1.51
CA LEU A 58 0.58 -11.09 2.49
C LEU A 58 1.69 -10.31 1.79
N GLN A 59 1.99 -9.13 2.32
CA GLN A 59 3.17 -8.36 1.94
C GLN A 59 3.93 -7.96 3.20
N ILE A 60 5.21 -8.33 3.29
CA ILE A 60 6.09 -7.94 4.39
C ILE A 60 6.93 -6.76 3.91
N THR A 61 6.74 -5.59 4.52
CA THR A 61 7.43 -4.36 4.15
C THR A 61 8.14 -3.73 5.34
N GLY A 62 9.30 -3.13 5.10
CA GLY A 62 9.96 -2.28 6.08
C GLY A 62 9.35 -0.89 6.09
N ARG A 63 8.96 -0.40 7.27
CA ARG A 63 8.56 1.00 7.45
C ARG A 63 9.77 1.82 7.87
N VAL A 64 10.08 2.84 7.08
CA VAL A 64 11.15 3.80 7.38
C VAL A 64 10.54 5.03 8.03
N ASP A 65 11.22 5.59 9.03
CA ASP A 65 10.89 6.90 9.59
C ASP A 65 11.34 7.98 8.59
N PRO A 66 10.41 8.72 7.97
CA PRO A 66 10.77 9.67 6.93
C PRO A 66 11.71 10.76 7.40
N GLU A 67 11.54 11.26 8.63
CA GLU A 67 12.38 12.34 9.18
C GLU A 67 13.84 11.90 9.31
N LYS A 68 14.09 10.64 9.69
CA LYS A 68 15.43 10.10 9.85
C LYS A 68 16.17 9.86 8.54
N VAL A 69 15.47 9.83 7.42
CA VAL A 69 16.05 9.69 6.08
C VAL A 69 15.97 10.98 5.26
N GLY A 70 15.68 12.12 5.92
CA GLY A 70 15.77 13.44 5.30
C GLY A 70 14.48 13.95 4.68
N PHE A 71 13.35 13.24 4.85
CA PHE A 71 12.05 13.75 4.45
C PHE A 71 11.43 14.58 5.58
N HIS A 72 11.42 15.89 5.45
CA HIS A 72 10.96 16.82 6.49
C HIS A 72 9.60 17.45 6.20
N ALA A 73 8.98 17.12 5.09
CA ALA A 73 7.64 17.60 4.77
C ALA A 73 6.70 16.43 4.47
N TYR A 74 5.53 16.50 5.09
CA TYR A 74 4.39 15.63 4.84
C TYR A 74 3.20 16.49 4.44
N ALA A 75 2.52 16.12 3.38
CA ALA A 75 1.29 16.76 2.98
C ALA A 75 0.22 15.70 2.68
N GLN A 76 -0.99 15.95 3.18
CA GLN A 76 -2.18 15.22 2.82
C GLN A 76 -2.96 16.03 1.80
N LEU A 77 -3.28 15.43 0.67
CA LEU A 77 -4.10 16.03 -0.37
C LEU A 77 -5.47 15.36 -0.38
N LEU A 78 -6.50 16.19 -0.39
CA LEU A 78 -7.87 15.77 -0.61
C LEU A 78 -8.31 16.36 -1.96
N ILE A 79 -8.64 15.50 -2.93
CA ILE A 79 -8.80 15.88 -4.33
C ILE A 79 -10.22 15.57 -4.77
N SER A 80 -10.89 16.57 -5.37
CA SER A 80 -12.15 16.40 -6.08
C SER A 80 -11.90 16.42 -7.58
N VAL A 81 -12.42 15.44 -8.29
CA VAL A 81 -12.23 15.28 -9.74
C VAL A 81 -13.54 15.55 -10.47
N LYS A 82 -13.50 16.42 -11.46
CA LYS A 82 -14.67 16.70 -12.31
C LYS A 82 -14.29 16.61 -13.79
N PRO A 83 -15.06 15.90 -14.60
CA PRO A 83 -16.20 15.05 -14.23
C PRO A 83 -15.75 13.76 -13.51
N VAL A 84 -16.66 13.16 -12.74
CA VAL A 84 -16.37 12.01 -11.85
C VAL A 84 -15.86 10.77 -12.59
N ASN A 85 -16.21 10.59 -13.85
CA ASN A 85 -15.72 9.48 -14.67
C ASN A 85 -14.20 9.53 -14.95
N LEU A 86 -13.52 10.62 -14.63
CA LEU A 86 -12.06 10.76 -14.76
C LEU A 86 -11.30 10.37 -13.48
N VAL A 87 -11.99 10.04 -12.38
CA VAL A 87 -11.34 9.73 -11.09
C VAL A 87 -10.29 8.64 -11.22
N GLU A 88 -10.60 7.55 -11.92
CA GLU A 88 -9.66 6.44 -12.10
C GLU A 88 -8.44 6.84 -12.95
N GLU A 89 -8.63 7.60 -14.03
CA GLU A 89 -7.54 8.09 -14.87
C GLU A 89 -6.63 9.03 -14.09
N VAL A 90 -7.20 9.96 -13.32
CA VAL A 90 -6.46 10.89 -12.45
C VAL A 90 -5.70 10.12 -11.38
N ALA A 91 -6.34 9.13 -10.73
CA ALA A 91 -5.68 8.29 -9.73
C ALA A 91 -4.47 7.56 -10.31
N GLN A 92 -4.59 6.99 -11.51
CA GLN A 92 -3.48 6.31 -12.18
C GLN A 92 -2.32 7.27 -12.53
N LYS A 93 -2.61 8.53 -12.89
CA LYS A 93 -1.58 9.54 -13.12
C LYS A 93 -0.87 9.92 -11.84
N ILE A 94 -1.61 10.14 -10.75
CA ILE A 94 -1.06 10.48 -9.44
C ILE A 94 -0.21 9.33 -8.88
N ALA A 95 -0.66 8.09 -9.03
CA ALA A 95 0.06 6.90 -8.54
C ALA A 95 1.44 6.68 -9.18
N ARG A 96 1.74 7.35 -10.29
CA ARG A 96 3.06 7.29 -10.98
C ARG A 96 4.07 8.30 -10.45
N LEU A 97 3.63 9.24 -9.61
CA LEU A 97 4.50 10.26 -9.01
C LEU A 97 5.28 9.62 -7.87
N GLU A 98 6.60 9.73 -7.90
CA GLU A 98 7.50 9.14 -6.88
C GLU A 98 7.31 9.75 -5.49
N GLU A 99 6.80 10.98 -5.43
CA GLU A 99 6.52 11.69 -4.20
C GLU A 99 5.27 11.19 -3.48
N ILE A 100 4.43 10.42 -4.16
CA ILE A 100 3.20 9.87 -3.58
C ILE A 100 3.52 8.61 -2.80
N SER A 101 3.38 8.67 -1.49
CA SER A 101 3.59 7.54 -0.59
C SER A 101 2.31 6.72 -0.33
N PHE A 102 1.15 7.31 -0.58
CA PHE A 102 -0.16 6.68 -0.39
C PHE A 102 -1.17 7.34 -1.33
N LEU A 103 -2.05 6.54 -1.92
CA LEU A 103 -3.18 7.00 -2.69
C LEU A 103 -4.37 6.08 -2.47
N ALA A 104 -5.53 6.66 -2.18
CA ALA A 104 -6.78 5.93 -2.04
C ALA A 104 -7.92 6.65 -2.76
N MET A 105 -8.85 5.89 -3.32
CA MET A 105 -10.16 6.40 -3.70
C MET A 105 -11.06 6.44 -2.45
N THR A 106 -11.76 7.55 -2.27
CA THR A 106 -12.60 7.78 -1.09
C THR A 106 -14.05 7.99 -1.49
N THR A 107 -14.95 7.80 -0.56
CA THR A 107 -16.36 8.15 -0.70
C THR A 107 -16.67 9.38 0.14
N GLY A 108 -17.38 10.35 -0.40
CA GLY A 108 -17.75 11.56 0.33
C GLY A 108 -17.56 12.83 -0.51
N ILE A 109 -17.04 13.90 0.12
CA ILE A 109 -16.88 15.22 -0.52
C ILE A 109 -15.69 15.21 -1.50
N TYR A 110 -14.68 14.40 -1.21
CA TYR A 110 -13.48 14.25 -2.04
C TYR A 110 -13.45 12.86 -2.66
N ASP A 111 -12.90 12.75 -3.85
CA ASP A 111 -12.85 11.52 -4.63
C ASP A 111 -11.55 10.74 -4.38
N LEU A 112 -10.44 11.46 -4.10
CA LEU A 112 -9.13 10.86 -3.84
C LEU A 112 -8.49 11.49 -2.59
N GLU A 113 -7.75 10.64 -1.86
CA GLU A 113 -6.82 11.04 -0.80
C GLU A 113 -5.42 10.59 -1.18
N ALA A 114 -4.45 11.49 -1.11
CA ALA A 114 -3.05 11.19 -1.37
C ALA A 114 -2.15 11.76 -0.28
N ASN A 115 -1.10 11.02 0.08
CA ASN A 115 -0.07 11.48 1.00
C ASN A 115 1.25 11.65 0.26
N LEU A 116 1.88 12.80 0.47
CA LEU A 116 3.20 13.11 -0.07
C LEU A 116 4.24 13.11 1.02
N LEU A 117 5.41 12.57 0.68
CA LEU A 117 6.63 12.71 1.48
C LEU A 117 7.63 13.54 0.66
N TRP A 118 8.23 14.53 1.30
CA TRP A 118 9.10 15.46 0.59
C TRP A 118 10.38 15.81 1.33
N ILE A 119 11.48 15.97 0.55
CA ILE A 119 12.71 16.61 1.02
C ILE A 119 12.54 18.11 0.84
N ILE A 120 12.51 18.88 1.93
CA ILE A 120 12.34 20.32 1.85
C ILE A 120 13.61 20.93 1.21
N SER A 121 13.53 21.30 -0.06
CA SER A 121 14.35 22.36 -0.64
C SER A 121 13.43 23.45 -1.16
N SER A 122 13.85 24.70 -1.03
CA SER A 122 13.09 25.88 -1.51
C SER A 122 12.71 25.78 -2.99
N ILE A 123 13.46 25.03 -3.77
CA ILE A 123 13.24 24.76 -5.20
C ILE A 123 12.11 23.75 -5.39
N SER A 124 11.97 22.79 -4.49
CA SER A 124 10.98 21.70 -4.59
C SER A 124 9.54 22.22 -4.51
N ILE A 125 9.27 23.21 -3.66
CA ILE A 125 7.93 23.84 -3.53
C ILE A 125 7.50 24.53 -4.81
N LEU A 126 8.44 25.17 -5.53
CA LEU A 126 8.18 25.86 -6.79
C LEU A 126 7.89 24.88 -7.95
N ILE A 127 8.59 23.74 -7.97
CA ILE A 127 8.39 22.68 -8.96
C ILE A 127 7.02 22.04 -8.75
N TRP A 128 6.62 21.85 -7.49
CA TRP A 128 5.36 21.24 -7.14
C TRP A 128 4.14 22.11 -7.57
N ARG A 129 4.19 23.42 -7.33
CA ARG A 129 3.16 24.36 -7.82
C ARG A 129 3.02 24.34 -9.35
N LYS A 130 4.14 24.10 -10.07
CA LYS A 130 4.11 23.95 -11.53
C LYS A 130 3.64 22.57 -11.97
N GLY A 131 3.95 21.52 -11.21
CA GLY A 131 3.56 20.15 -11.52
C GLY A 131 2.06 19.91 -11.43
N LEU A 132 1.38 20.44 -10.41
CA LEU A 132 -0.08 20.37 -10.32
C LEU A 132 -0.79 21.13 -11.44
N ALA A 133 -0.25 22.28 -11.85
CA ALA A 133 -0.79 23.02 -12.99
C ALA A 133 -0.63 22.23 -14.31
N TRP A 134 0.32 21.30 -14.38
CA TRP A 134 0.55 20.49 -15.57
C TRP A 134 -0.40 19.27 -15.66
N LEU A 135 -0.96 18.82 -14.54
CA LEU A 135 -1.96 17.74 -14.50
C LEU A 135 -3.33 18.19 -15.04
N GLY A 136 -3.52 19.47 -15.35
CA GLY A 136 -4.77 20.00 -15.90
C GLY A 136 -5.93 19.93 -14.90
N ILE A 137 -5.61 20.00 -13.60
CA ILE A 137 -6.58 20.00 -12.47
C ILE A 137 -6.70 21.43 -11.93
#